data_5c5006b19510285298e26d863b14bd6f
#
_entry.id   5c5006b19510285298e26d863b14bd6f
#
_cell.length_a   1.000
_cell.length_b   1.000
_cell.length_c   1.000
_cell.angle_alpha   90.00
_cell.angle_beta   90.00
_cell.angle_gamma   90.00
#
_symmetry.space_group_name_H-M   'P 1'
#
loop_
_entity.id
_entity.type
_entity.pdbx_description
1 polymer ?
#
loop_
_entity_poly.entity_id
_entity_poly.type
_entity_poly.pdbx_seq_one_letter_code
_entity_poly.pdbx_strand_id
1 'polypeptide(L)'
;DWTFPVSVRDVVMMGRYAYQGFTRKPTSADRQVVEQALERVGLQTFGSRQIGQLSGGQKKRTFVARGLAQGANVLLLDEPFAGVDKSSESTIVQLLRELADEGHCVLISTHDLHALPQLADEAILLLQSILFQGPVADALRPENLSLAFGLDIRRAEESE
;
A
#
# COMPACT_ATOMS: atom_id res chain seq x y z
N ASP A 1 -2.87 8.13 -15.79
CA ASP A 1 -3.69 7.71 -16.94
C ASP A 1 -3.43 6.23 -17.24
N TRP A 2 -4.43 5.39 -16.99
CA TRP A 2 -4.36 3.93 -17.17
C TRP A 2 -4.43 3.50 -18.64
N THR A 3 -4.70 4.43 -19.55
CA THR A 3 -4.75 4.18 -21.01
C THR A 3 -3.37 4.25 -21.66
N PHE A 4 -2.36 4.74 -20.93
CA PHE A 4 -1.00 4.83 -21.43
C PHE A 4 -0.42 3.41 -21.67
N PRO A 5 0.12 3.09 -22.86
CA PRO A 5 0.50 1.74 -23.25
C PRO A 5 1.87 1.32 -22.68
N VAL A 6 1.98 1.31 -21.34
CA VAL A 6 3.19 0.80 -20.64
C VAL A 6 2.93 -0.58 -20.08
N SER A 7 3.94 -1.44 -20.11
CA SER A 7 3.89 -2.74 -19.48
C SER A 7 4.07 -2.64 -17.96
N VAL A 8 3.63 -3.68 -17.24
CA VAL A 8 3.85 -3.82 -15.80
C VAL A 8 5.34 -3.71 -15.46
N ARG A 9 6.19 -4.38 -16.27
CA ARG A 9 7.66 -4.34 -16.13
C ARG A 9 8.21 -2.93 -16.28
N ASP A 10 7.70 -2.16 -17.24
CA ASP A 10 8.15 -0.77 -17.45
C ASP A 10 7.80 0.11 -16.26
N VAL A 11 6.61 -0.06 -15.67
CA VAL A 11 6.21 0.68 -14.45
C VAL A 11 7.12 0.35 -13.29
N VAL A 12 7.47 -0.92 -13.08
CA VAL A 12 8.40 -1.32 -12.00
C VAL A 12 9.80 -0.82 -12.29
N MET A 13 10.24 -0.83 -13.57
CA MET A 13 11.53 -0.28 -14.01
C MET A 13 11.66 1.22 -13.72
N MET A 14 10.58 1.98 -13.67
CA MET A 14 10.63 3.40 -13.27
C MET A 14 11.22 3.57 -11.85
N GLY A 15 11.07 2.58 -10.96
CA GLY A 15 11.71 2.57 -9.65
C GLY A 15 13.25 2.59 -9.74
N ARG A 16 13.82 2.17 -10.86
CA ARG A 16 15.27 2.13 -11.07
C ARG A 16 15.85 3.38 -11.71
N TYR A 17 15.04 4.36 -12.11
CA TYR A 17 15.51 5.54 -12.84
C TYR A 17 16.61 6.33 -12.11
N ALA A 18 16.56 6.40 -10.79
CA ALA A 18 17.60 7.07 -10.00
C ALA A 18 18.98 6.38 -10.08
N TYR A 19 19.02 5.11 -10.43
CA TYR A 19 20.22 4.28 -10.52
C TYR A 19 20.80 4.17 -11.94
N GLN A 20 20.07 4.60 -12.96
CA GLN A 20 20.40 4.40 -14.38
C GLN A 20 21.31 5.48 -14.97
N GLY A 21 22.07 6.20 -14.23
CA GLY A 21 23.01 7.18 -14.74
C GLY A 21 22.46 8.13 -15.83
N PHE A 22 23.35 8.83 -16.54
CA PHE A 22 22.99 9.84 -17.52
C PHE A 22 22.27 9.28 -18.77
N THR A 23 22.60 8.07 -19.20
CA THR A 23 22.02 7.46 -20.41
C THR A 23 20.63 6.86 -20.19
N ARG A 24 20.18 6.72 -18.94
CA ARG A 24 18.91 6.09 -18.53
C ARG A 24 18.65 4.72 -19.20
N LYS A 25 19.71 3.98 -19.53
CA LYS A 25 19.59 2.63 -20.08
C LYS A 25 19.59 1.62 -18.94
N PRO A 26 18.56 0.74 -18.84
CA PRO A 26 18.52 -0.30 -17.84
C PRO A 26 19.70 -1.28 -18.00
N THR A 27 20.42 -1.52 -16.91
CA THR A 27 21.48 -2.52 -16.81
C THR A 27 20.90 -3.93 -16.63
N SER A 28 21.72 -4.96 -16.69
CA SER A 28 21.31 -6.32 -16.30
C SER A 28 20.91 -6.40 -14.82
N ALA A 29 21.62 -5.68 -13.94
CA ALA A 29 21.29 -5.59 -12.52
C ALA A 29 19.91 -4.94 -12.29
N ASP A 30 19.59 -3.85 -13.00
CA ASP A 30 18.26 -3.23 -12.89
C ASP A 30 17.14 -4.18 -13.31
N ARG A 31 17.34 -4.95 -14.40
CA ARG A 31 16.37 -5.95 -14.83
C ARG A 31 16.19 -7.05 -13.79
N GLN A 32 17.26 -7.53 -13.18
CA GLN A 32 17.18 -8.54 -12.13
C GLN A 32 16.40 -8.04 -10.91
N VAL A 33 16.63 -6.81 -10.45
CA VAL A 33 15.88 -6.18 -9.35
C VAL A 33 14.39 -6.07 -9.71
N VAL A 34 14.06 -5.71 -10.93
CA VAL A 34 12.67 -5.62 -11.40
C VAL A 34 11.98 -6.98 -11.40
N GLU A 35 12.66 -8.04 -11.89
CA GLU A 35 12.09 -9.39 -11.87
C GLU A 35 11.88 -9.89 -10.43
N GLN A 36 12.81 -9.65 -9.53
CA GLN A 36 12.68 -9.97 -8.09
C GLN A 36 11.50 -9.22 -7.45
N ALA A 37 11.35 -7.93 -7.77
CA ALA A 37 10.23 -7.15 -7.27
C ALA A 37 8.87 -7.66 -7.80
N LEU A 38 8.80 -8.05 -9.08
CA LEU A 38 7.60 -8.66 -9.66
C LEU A 38 7.27 -10.01 -9.04
N GLU A 39 8.29 -10.83 -8.76
CA GLU A 39 8.14 -12.12 -8.07
C GLU A 39 7.60 -11.90 -6.66
N ARG A 40 8.18 -10.96 -5.91
CA ARG A 40 7.78 -10.66 -4.53
C ARG A 40 6.30 -10.29 -4.40
N VAL A 41 5.72 -9.63 -5.40
CA VAL A 41 4.31 -9.25 -5.41
C VAL A 41 3.41 -10.22 -6.20
N GLY A 42 3.94 -11.34 -6.69
CA GLY A 42 3.21 -12.38 -7.43
C GLY A 42 2.72 -11.91 -8.81
N LEU A 43 3.53 -11.10 -9.52
CA LEU A 43 3.18 -10.55 -10.84
C LEU A 43 4.18 -10.91 -11.95
N GLN A 44 5.05 -11.92 -11.77
CA GLN A 44 6.07 -12.32 -12.77
C GLN A 44 5.45 -12.59 -14.15
N THR A 45 4.34 -13.34 -14.18
CA THR A 45 3.67 -13.73 -15.42
C THR A 45 2.94 -12.57 -16.11
N PHE A 46 2.76 -11.47 -15.40
CA PHE A 46 2.08 -10.27 -15.88
C PHE A 46 3.04 -9.19 -16.39
N GLY A 47 4.35 -9.40 -16.28
CA GLY A 47 5.37 -8.38 -16.57
C GLY A 47 5.26 -7.74 -17.95
N SER A 48 4.84 -8.49 -18.99
CA SER A 48 4.65 -7.99 -20.35
C SER A 48 3.26 -7.43 -20.63
N ARG A 49 2.29 -7.58 -19.71
CA ARG A 49 0.94 -7.03 -19.91
C ARG A 49 0.93 -5.52 -19.75
N GLN A 50 0.05 -4.86 -20.47
CA GLN A 50 -0.22 -3.43 -20.27
C GLN A 50 -0.89 -3.22 -18.92
N ILE A 51 -0.47 -2.18 -18.17
CA ILE A 51 -0.99 -1.90 -16.84
C ILE A 51 -2.51 -1.64 -16.85
N GLY A 52 -3.04 -1.10 -17.93
CA GLY A 52 -4.48 -0.88 -18.11
C GLY A 52 -5.32 -2.16 -18.06
N GLN A 53 -4.74 -3.30 -18.43
CA GLN A 53 -5.40 -4.62 -18.48
C GLN A 53 -5.42 -5.36 -17.13
N LEU A 54 -4.79 -4.80 -16.10
CA LEU A 54 -4.73 -5.40 -14.77
C LEU A 54 -5.98 -5.12 -13.95
N SER A 55 -6.31 -6.04 -13.03
CA SER A 55 -7.29 -5.77 -11.97
C SER A 55 -6.82 -4.67 -11.03
N GLY A 56 -7.74 -4.11 -10.23
CA GLY A 56 -7.40 -3.09 -9.23
C GLY A 56 -6.30 -3.55 -8.28
N GLY A 57 -6.42 -4.76 -7.72
CA GLY A 57 -5.43 -5.33 -6.82
C GLY A 57 -4.07 -5.58 -7.50
N GLN A 58 -4.05 -6.04 -8.76
CA GLN A 58 -2.82 -6.20 -9.53
C GLN A 58 -2.13 -4.86 -9.78
N LYS A 59 -2.90 -3.79 -10.09
CA LYS A 59 -2.36 -2.43 -10.24
C LYS A 59 -1.72 -1.95 -8.94
N LYS A 60 -2.39 -2.09 -7.80
CA LYS A 60 -1.85 -1.71 -6.48
C LYS A 60 -0.54 -2.45 -6.18
N ARG A 61 -0.50 -3.77 -6.38
CA ARG A 61 0.73 -4.57 -6.22
C ARG A 61 1.86 -4.16 -7.17
N THR A 62 1.55 -3.71 -8.39
CA THR A 62 2.55 -3.16 -9.31
C THR A 62 3.24 -1.92 -8.75
N PHE A 63 2.50 -1.04 -8.06
CA PHE A 63 3.10 0.14 -7.42
C PHE A 63 3.93 -0.22 -6.18
N VAL A 64 3.53 -1.23 -5.41
CA VAL A 64 4.38 -1.78 -4.33
C VAL A 64 5.68 -2.32 -4.93
N ALA A 65 5.61 -3.13 -6.00
CA ALA A 65 6.81 -3.64 -6.69
C ALA A 65 7.74 -2.52 -7.18
N ARG A 66 7.18 -1.40 -7.66
CA ARG A 66 7.99 -0.22 -8.05
C ARG A 66 8.73 0.37 -6.86
N GLY A 67 8.08 0.48 -5.70
CA GLY A 67 8.72 0.92 -4.46
C GLY A 67 9.84 -0.02 -4.01
N LEU A 68 9.62 -1.33 -4.08
CA LEU A 68 10.64 -2.34 -3.78
C LEU A 68 11.82 -2.25 -4.76
N ALA A 69 11.56 -2.12 -6.06
CA ALA A 69 12.61 -1.95 -7.06
C ALA A 69 13.42 -0.67 -6.84
N GLN A 70 12.82 0.36 -6.27
CA GLN A 70 13.52 1.59 -5.86
C GLN A 70 14.41 1.39 -4.64
N GLY A 71 14.27 0.27 -3.90
CA GLY A 71 14.95 0.07 -2.62
C GLY A 71 14.37 0.94 -1.50
N ALA A 72 13.08 1.25 -1.55
CA ALA A 72 12.43 2.08 -0.57
C ALA A 72 12.31 1.35 0.78
N ASN A 73 12.81 1.95 1.85
CA ASN A 73 12.61 1.46 3.22
C ASN A 73 11.30 1.96 3.83
N VAL A 74 10.68 2.99 3.22
CA VAL A 74 9.41 3.57 3.64
C VAL A 74 8.43 3.52 2.47
N LEU A 75 7.29 2.91 2.67
CA LEU A 75 6.19 2.82 1.71
C LEU A 75 5.02 3.68 2.20
N LEU A 76 4.63 4.66 1.40
CA LEU A 76 3.46 5.51 1.65
C LEU A 76 2.34 5.09 0.69
N LEU A 77 1.24 4.60 1.23
CA LEU A 77 0.13 4.05 0.47
C LEU A 77 -1.16 4.80 0.83
N ASP A 78 -1.73 5.47 -0.17
CA ASP A 78 -2.97 6.19 -0.02
C ASP A 78 -4.13 5.32 -0.51
N GLU A 79 -5.06 4.97 0.39
CA GLU A 79 -6.23 4.12 0.14
C GLU A 79 -5.90 2.88 -0.72
N PRO A 80 -4.95 2.00 -0.29
CA PRO A 80 -4.47 0.91 -1.12
C PRO A 80 -5.54 -0.14 -1.44
N PHE A 81 -6.63 -0.18 -0.69
CA PHE A 81 -7.71 -1.16 -0.84
C PHE A 81 -8.92 -0.62 -1.62
N ALA A 82 -8.96 0.67 -1.93
CA ALA A 82 -10.07 1.27 -2.65
C ALA A 82 -10.26 0.63 -4.04
N GLY A 83 -11.45 0.11 -4.31
CA GLY A 83 -11.80 -0.54 -5.58
C GLY A 83 -11.17 -1.92 -5.79
N VAL A 84 -10.74 -2.58 -4.71
CA VAL A 84 -10.12 -3.92 -4.73
C VAL A 84 -11.14 -4.92 -4.17
N ASP A 85 -11.23 -6.11 -4.79
CA ASP A 85 -12.03 -7.21 -4.25
C ASP A 85 -11.40 -7.81 -2.99
N LYS A 86 -12.21 -8.46 -2.13
CA LYS A 86 -11.78 -9.00 -0.83
C LYS A 86 -10.62 -10.00 -0.91
N SER A 87 -10.54 -10.82 -1.96
CA SER A 87 -9.45 -11.78 -2.15
C SER A 87 -8.13 -11.05 -2.46
N SER A 88 -8.20 -10.06 -3.36
CA SER A 88 -7.04 -9.22 -3.69
C SER A 88 -6.61 -8.34 -2.52
N GLU A 89 -7.55 -7.82 -1.72
CA GLU A 89 -7.28 -7.07 -0.49
C GLU A 89 -6.48 -7.92 0.49
N SER A 90 -6.93 -9.15 0.81
CA SER A 90 -6.20 -10.05 1.71
C SER A 90 -4.76 -10.32 1.22
N THR A 91 -4.57 -10.49 -0.09
CA THR A 91 -3.23 -10.66 -0.67
C THR A 91 -2.35 -9.43 -0.46
N ILE A 92 -2.92 -8.23 -0.60
CA ILE A 92 -2.17 -6.97 -0.38
C ILE A 92 -1.85 -6.81 1.11
N VAL A 93 -2.81 -7.05 2.01
CA VAL A 93 -2.58 -6.99 3.46
C VAL A 93 -1.44 -7.91 3.88
N GLN A 94 -1.48 -9.18 3.43
CA GLN A 94 -0.41 -10.14 3.73
C GLN A 94 0.95 -9.64 3.23
N LEU A 95 1.04 -9.17 1.99
CA LEU A 95 2.28 -8.63 1.42
C LEU A 95 2.82 -7.46 2.25
N LEU A 96 1.96 -6.52 2.67
CA LEU A 96 2.38 -5.35 3.44
C LEU A 96 2.82 -5.73 4.86
N ARG A 97 2.17 -6.72 5.48
CA ARG A 97 2.62 -7.27 6.78
C ARG A 97 3.99 -7.93 6.67
N GLU A 98 4.20 -8.79 5.66
CA GLU A 98 5.49 -9.42 5.41
C GLU A 98 6.61 -8.38 5.20
N LEU A 99 6.34 -7.30 4.47
CA LEU A 99 7.31 -6.21 4.29
C LEU A 99 7.62 -5.47 5.60
N ALA A 100 6.61 -5.26 6.46
CA ALA A 100 6.82 -4.67 7.77
C ALA A 100 7.68 -5.58 8.67
N ASP A 101 7.42 -6.90 8.66
CA ASP A 101 8.22 -7.90 9.40
C ASP A 101 9.68 -7.97 8.89
N GLU A 102 9.92 -7.67 7.63
CA GLU A 102 11.25 -7.55 7.01
C GLU A 102 11.95 -6.21 7.34
N GLY A 103 11.30 -5.32 8.08
CA GLY A 103 11.86 -4.05 8.55
C GLY A 103 11.54 -2.83 7.68
N HIS A 104 10.62 -2.94 6.73
CA HIS A 104 10.10 -1.77 6.02
C HIS A 104 9.12 -0.99 6.91
N CYS A 105 9.16 0.33 6.85
CA CYS A 105 8.13 1.17 7.42
C CYS A 105 6.98 1.32 6.40
N VAL A 106 5.80 0.80 6.73
CA VAL A 106 4.61 0.87 5.86
C VAL A 106 3.60 1.83 6.49
N LEU A 107 3.36 2.96 5.85
CA LEU A 107 2.36 3.94 6.26
C LEU A 107 1.19 3.92 5.28
N ILE A 108 -0.01 3.71 5.80
CA ILE A 108 -1.23 3.56 5.01
C ILE A 108 -2.26 4.59 5.47
N SER A 109 -2.83 5.35 4.52
CA SER A 109 -4.06 6.07 4.79
C SER A 109 -5.26 5.17 4.48
N THR A 110 -6.26 5.14 5.36
CA THR A 110 -7.51 4.42 5.13
C THR A 110 -8.63 5.01 5.98
N HIS A 111 -9.86 4.85 5.52
CA HIS A 111 -11.07 5.14 6.28
C HIS A 111 -11.77 3.86 6.78
N ASP A 112 -11.23 2.68 6.47
CA ASP A 112 -11.77 1.40 6.94
C ASP A 112 -11.21 1.04 8.32
N LEU A 113 -11.94 1.43 9.37
CA LEU A 113 -11.57 1.14 10.75
C LEU A 113 -11.63 -0.36 11.08
N HIS A 114 -12.45 -1.14 10.37
CA HIS A 114 -12.60 -2.57 10.63
C HIS A 114 -11.36 -3.38 10.20
N ALA A 115 -10.64 -2.90 9.19
CA ALA A 115 -9.42 -3.54 8.71
C ALA A 115 -8.22 -3.28 9.63
N LEU A 116 -8.22 -2.19 10.43
CA LEU A 116 -7.05 -1.74 11.20
C LEU A 116 -6.42 -2.80 12.10
N PRO A 117 -7.18 -3.62 12.88
CA PRO A 117 -6.57 -4.61 13.79
C PRO A 117 -5.74 -5.68 13.09
N GLN A 118 -6.03 -5.96 11.81
CA GLN A 118 -5.29 -6.93 11.01
C GLN A 118 -4.21 -6.28 10.17
N LEU A 119 -4.34 -4.98 9.91
CA LEU A 119 -3.52 -4.22 8.97
C LEU A 119 -2.30 -3.58 9.62
N ALA A 120 -2.44 -3.01 10.82
CA ALA A 120 -1.43 -2.14 11.41
C ALA A 120 -1.17 -2.45 12.89
N ASP A 121 0.01 -2.09 13.35
CA ASP A 121 0.42 -2.19 14.77
C ASP A 121 0.06 -0.90 15.51
N GLU A 122 0.26 0.25 14.83
CA GLU A 122 -0.05 1.59 15.34
C GLU A 122 -0.97 2.33 14.38
N ALA A 123 -1.72 3.28 14.92
CA ALA A 123 -2.58 4.16 14.15
C ALA A 123 -2.38 5.63 14.55
N ILE A 124 -2.56 6.49 13.56
CA ILE A 124 -2.59 7.94 13.73
C ILE A 124 -3.98 8.42 13.33
N LEU A 125 -4.73 9.02 14.26
CA LEU A 125 -5.98 9.69 13.95
C LEU A 125 -5.69 11.15 13.61
N LEU A 126 -6.08 11.57 12.41
CA LEU A 126 -5.72 12.86 11.85
C LEU A 126 -6.98 13.66 11.45
N LEU A 127 -7.09 14.87 11.98
CA LEU A 127 -8.08 15.87 11.56
C LEU A 127 -7.43 17.25 11.61
N GLN A 128 -6.84 17.72 10.50
CA GLN A 128 -6.01 18.93 10.41
C GLN A 128 -4.76 18.90 11.34
N SER A 129 -4.85 18.20 12.45
CA SER A 129 -3.76 17.94 13.41
C SER A 129 -3.84 16.50 13.89
N ILE A 130 -2.75 15.99 14.47
CA ILE A 130 -2.75 14.65 15.08
C ILE A 130 -3.60 14.73 16.36
N LEU A 131 -4.67 13.93 16.40
CA LEU A 131 -5.56 13.80 17.55
C LEU A 131 -5.14 12.66 18.47
N PHE A 132 -4.61 11.58 17.88
CA PHE A 132 -4.12 10.41 18.59
C PHE A 132 -3.00 9.75 17.77
N GLN A 133 -2.01 9.19 18.46
CA GLN A 133 -1.00 8.31 17.90
C GLN A 133 -0.66 7.22 18.90
N GLY A 134 -0.68 5.96 18.49
CA GLY A 134 -0.33 4.82 19.33
C GLY A 134 -0.93 3.51 18.83
N PRO A 135 -0.97 2.46 19.69
CA PRO A 135 -1.49 1.15 19.33
C PRO A 135 -2.89 1.22 18.74
N VAL A 136 -3.16 0.38 17.71
CA VAL A 136 -4.48 0.32 17.04
C VAL A 136 -5.61 0.10 18.04
N ALA A 137 -5.42 -0.79 19.04
CA ALA A 137 -6.44 -1.06 20.05
C ALA A 137 -6.87 0.19 20.83
N ASP A 138 -5.92 1.11 21.09
CA ASP A 138 -6.22 2.37 21.78
C ASP A 138 -6.85 3.38 20.82
N ALA A 139 -6.40 3.42 19.55
CA ALA A 139 -6.97 4.29 18.52
C ALA A 139 -8.47 4.01 18.31
N LEU A 140 -8.88 2.75 18.39
CA LEU A 140 -10.26 2.30 18.18
C LEU A 140 -11.18 2.48 19.39
N ARG A 141 -10.67 3.02 20.50
CA ARG A 141 -11.53 3.34 21.64
C ARG A 141 -12.55 4.40 21.29
N PRO A 142 -13.80 4.29 21.81
CA PRO A 142 -14.88 5.24 21.53
C PRO A 142 -14.47 6.70 21.74
N GLU A 143 -13.69 7.00 22.77
CA GLU A 143 -13.25 8.35 23.10
C GLU A 143 -12.40 8.95 21.96
N ASN A 144 -11.45 8.17 21.41
CA ASN A 144 -10.56 8.61 20.34
C ASN A 144 -11.29 8.73 19.00
N LEU A 145 -12.19 7.78 18.71
CA LEU A 145 -13.02 7.83 17.50
C LEU A 145 -14.00 9.01 17.53
N SER A 146 -14.56 9.36 18.70
CA SER A 146 -15.39 10.54 18.85
C SER A 146 -14.65 11.82 18.51
N LEU A 147 -13.38 11.94 18.91
CA LEU A 147 -12.54 13.09 18.59
C LEU A 147 -12.29 13.20 17.07
N ALA A 148 -12.04 12.07 16.41
CA ALA A 148 -11.67 12.05 14.99
C ALA A 148 -12.86 12.21 14.05
N PHE A 149 -14.01 11.63 14.38
CA PHE A 149 -15.17 11.53 13.48
C PHE A 149 -16.38 12.35 13.96
N GLY A 150 -16.30 13.00 15.12
CA GLY A 150 -17.42 13.76 15.69
C GLY A 150 -18.63 12.87 16.03
N LEU A 151 -18.42 11.57 16.17
CA LEU A 151 -19.48 10.62 16.48
C LEU A 151 -19.82 10.76 17.97
N ASP A 152 -21.04 11.21 18.25
CA ASP A 152 -21.59 11.19 19.60
C ASP A 152 -22.00 9.74 19.94
N ILE A 153 -21.00 8.93 20.31
CA ILE A 153 -21.16 7.49 20.57
C ILE A 153 -22.11 7.23 21.75
N ARG A 154 -22.40 8.25 22.58
CA ARG A 154 -23.37 8.17 23.69
C ARG A 154 -24.78 7.88 23.24
N ARG A 155 -25.12 8.11 21.94
CA ARG A 155 -26.47 7.81 21.39
C ARG A 155 -26.66 6.37 20.93
N ALA A 156 -25.60 5.60 20.75
CA ALA A 156 -25.72 4.21 20.29
C ALA A 156 -26.03 3.24 21.44
N GLU A 157 -25.65 3.58 22.67
CA GLU A 157 -25.90 2.74 23.87
C GLU A 157 -27.29 2.97 24.50
N GLU A 158 -28.00 4.05 24.15
CA GLU A 158 -29.34 4.33 24.65
C GLU A 158 -30.49 3.76 23.77
N SER A 159 -30.16 3.00 22.72
CA SER A 159 -31.14 2.43 21.77
C SER A 159 -31.19 0.90 21.72
N GLU A 160 -30.64 0.19 22.73
CA GLU A 160 -30.85 -1.25 22.95
C GLU A 160 -31.75 -1.54 24.12
#